data_9e3e386cb8dc4d036988303582f75874
#
_entry.id   9e3e386cb8dc4d036988303582f75874
#
_cell.length_a   1.000
_cell.length_b   1.000
_cell.length_c   1.000
_cell.angle_alpha   90.00
_cell.angle_beta   90.00
_cell.angle_gamma   90.00
#
_symmetry.space_group_name_H-M   'P 1'
#
loop_
_entity.id
_entity.type
_entity.pdbx_description
1 polymer ?
#
loop_
_entity_poly.entity_id
_entity_poly.type
_entity_poly.pdbx_seq_one_letter_code
_entity_poly.pdbx_strand_id
1 'polypeptide(L)'
;VIRRSRLERAEQLGVATVRLAAGQTQRQVAAELGVARSTLQDWRKPEAVGAPPAVLAAWMETPEGVRWLHQLVLAAHFSITLQGAAGIRVVCQFLELSGLSAFVGASYGPQQALNAALEETLVAVAEEQRAALARGMLHRDLTVCEDETFHPQICLVALEPVSGFLLLEQYAADRQAATWTQALKAALVGLDVAVIQGTSDEAGALHRHVEVDLGAHHSPDLFHGQHEVSKATSLSLARQVRQAAATVVAAQQVWAVERAAQQAYEEQSPRPCGRPPAFAARLQAAVSEVVQAEVAHTQAQARQSEARELVRELGILYHPYDLERGQAQPVEQVAQRFNGVWTQLGRIAQAANLPTRARERLAKAQRLTTQLLATITFFFATLQWQIEALALPPDLERALVEQLIPALYLERVAARSTRAEPRHRLRALSHQLLEPLRHGDHPLQALPSAERARLEQVAGECADRFQRSSSGVEGRNGQLALHHQGRHRLSDRKLAALTAVHNYHIRRADGTTAAERFFGRAHETLFGQVLQRMPLPPRPARRRPRPPKPPCLMPLAA
;
A
#
# COMPACT_ATOMS: atom_id res chain seq x y z
N VAL A 1 -44.08 -12.15 -35.37
CA VAL A 1 -43.09 -11.39 -36.15
C VAL A 1 -41.74 -12.04 -35.95
N ILE A 2 -41.25 -12.79 -37.01
CA ILE A 2 -39.93 -13.44 -36.96
C ILE A 2 -38.87 -12.34 -36.79
N ARG A 3 -38.15 -12.34 -35.69
CA ARG A 3 -37.04 -11.42 -35.43
C ARG A 3 -35.83 -11.85 -36.28
N ARG A 4 -35.55 -11.14 -37.37
CA ARG A 4 -34.37 -11.39 -38.21
C ARG A 4 -33.11 -10.85 -37.55
N SER A 5 -31.99 -11.56 -37.68
CA SER A 5 -30.67 -11.13 -37.18
C SER A 5 -30.18 -9.87 -37.92
N ARG A 6 -29.20 -9.18 -37.39
CA ARG A 6 -28.60 -8.02 -38.09
C ARG A 6 -27.87 -8.43 -39.39
N LEU A 7 -27.30 -9.63 -39.42
CA LEU A 7 -26.63 -10.17 -40.60
C LEU A 7 -27.66 -10.41 -41.74
N GLU A 8 -28.77 -11.10 -41.43
CA GLU A 8 -29.86 -11.30 -42.38
C GLU A 8 -30.45 -9.99 -42.91
N ARG A 9 -30.52 -8.95 -42.04
CA ARG A 9 -30.93 -7.60 -42.47
C ARG A 9 -29.93 -6.96 -43.44
N ALA A 10 -28.61 -7.06 -43.15
CA ALA A 10 -27.57 -6.49 -43.99
C ALA A 10 -27.53 -7.14 -45.39
N GLU A 11 -27.66 -8.48 -45.44
CA GLU A 11 -27.76 -9.22 -46.70
C GLU A 11 -28.99 -8.81 -47.49
N GLN A 12 -30.16 -8.78 -46.86
CA GLN A 12 -31.41 -8.41 -47.53
C GLN A 12 -31.40 -6.94 -47.96
N LEU A 13 -30.75 -6.04 -47.21
CA LEU A 13 -30.58 -4.64 -47.60
C LEU A 13 -29.65 -4.52 -48.82
N GLY A 14 -28.59 -5.33 -48.89
CA GLY A 14 -27.73 -5.45 -50.08
C GLY A 14 -28.52 -5.88 -51.33
N VAL A 15 -29.31 -6.95 -51.22
CA VAL A 15 -30.19 -7.43 -52.28
C VAL A 15 -31.23 -6.36 -52.67
N ALA A 16 -31.84 -5.70 -51.66
CA ALA A 16 -32.79 -4.64 -51.91
C ALA A 16 -32.17 -3.46 -52.66
N THR A 17 -30.95 -3.06 -52.31
CA THR A 17 -30.25 -1.95 -52.97
C THR A 17 -29.99 -2.24 -54.45
N VAL A 18 -29.52 -3.44 -54.79
CA VAL A 18 -29.30 -3.84 -56.16
C VAL A 18 -30.60 -3.84 -56.98
N ARG A 19 -31.68 -4.40 -56.43
CA ARG A 19 -32.98 -4.49 -57.12
C ARG A 19 -33.64 -3.13 -57.32
N LEU A 20 -33.55 -2.26 -56.34
CA LEU A 20 -34.03 -0.88 -56.46
C LEU A 20 -33.24 -0.07 -57.49
N ALA A 21 -31.93 -0.30 -57.60
CA ALA A 21 -31.08 0.29 -58.63
C ALA A 21 -31.44 -0.25 -60.05
N ALA A 22 -31.93 -1.48 -60.10
CA ALA A 22 -32.45 -2.10 -61.34
C ALA A 22 -33.87 -1.62 -61.69
N GLY A 23 -34.46 -0.63 -60.98
CA GLY A 23 -35.73 -0.03 -61.30
C GLY A 23 -36.96 -0.69 -60.67
N GLN A 24 -36.82 -1.70 -59.82
CA GLN A 24 -37.92 -2.30 -59.08
C GLN A 24 -38.49 -1.32 -58.04
N THR A 25 -39.81 -1.36 -57.82
CA THR A 25 -40.44 -0.52 -56.81
C THR A 25 -40.19 -1.07 -55.39
N GLN A 26 -40.17 -0.18 -54.38
CA GLN A 26 -40.05 -0.57 -52.96
C GLN A 26 -41.11 -1.61 -52.52
N ARG A 27 -42.33 -1.55 -53.08
CA ARG A 27 -43.38 -2.54 -52.81
C ARG A 27 -43.04 -3.92 -53.32
N GLN A 28 -42.54 -4.01 -54.54
CA GLN A 28 -42.10 -5.30 -55.15
C GLN A 28 -40.93 -5.92 -54.38
N VAL A 29 -39.90 -5.10 -54.09
CA VAL A 29 -38.73 -5.57 -53.34
C VAL A 29 -39.10 -6.00 -51.92
N ALA A 30 -39.96 -5.27 -51.23
CA ALA A 30 -40.41 -5.64 -49.87
C ALA A 30 -41.22 -6.95 -49.88
N ALA A 31 -42.10 -7.16 -50.88
CA ALA A 31 -42.88 -8.38 -51.05
C ALA A 31 -41.95 -9.58 -51.30
N GLU A 32 -40.97 -9.46 -52.20
CA GLU A 32 -40.01 -10.49 -52.50
C GLU A 32 -39.09 -10.88 -51.33
N LEU A 33 -38.74 -9.90 -50.48
CA LEU A 33 -37.95 -10.14 -49.26
C LEU A 33 -38.83 -10.59 -48.09
N GLY A 34 -40.14 -10.67 -48.24
CA GLY A 34 -41.06 -11.09 -47.19
C GLY A 34 -41.06 -10.14 -45.99
N VAL A 35 -40.93 -8.81 -46.23
CA VAL A 35 -40.93 -7.78 -45.18
C VAL A 35 -41.98 -6.69 -45.50
N ALA A 36 -42.46 -6.01 -44.45
CA ALA A 36 -43.32 -4.84 -44.67
C ALA A 36 -42.52 -3.72 -45.37
N ARG A 37 -43.20 -2.95 -46.25
CA ARG A 37 -42.58 -1.79 -46.92
C ARG A 37 -41.98 -0.78 -45.92
N SER A 38 -42.66 -0.54 -44.80
CA SER A 38 -42.17 0.35 -43.72
C SER A 38 -40.87 -0.19 -43.08
N THR A 39 -40.76 -1.51 -42.95
CA THR A 39 -39.55 -2.16 -42.42
C THR A 39 -38.37 -1.97 -43.39
N LEU A 40 -38.62 -2.11 -44.71
CA LEU A 40 -37.58 -1.86 -45.72
C LEU A 40 -37.17 -0.38 -45.75
N GLN A 41 -38.12 0.54 -45.61
CA GLN A 41 -37.82 1.97 -45.48
C GLN A 41 -37.00 2.30 -44.23
N ASP A 42 -37.31 1.67 -43.10
CA ASP A 42 -36.52 1.85 -41.86
C ASP A 42 -35.10 1.29 -41.97
N TRP A 43 -34.93 0.16 -42.71
CA TRP A 43 -33.62 -0.41 -42.98
C TRP A 43 -32.75 0.48 -43.89
N ARG A 44 -33.37 1.24 -44.80
CA ARG A 44 -32.70 2.16 -45.75
C ARG A 44 -32.41 3.54 -45.17
N LYS A 45 -32.90 3.86 -43.96
CA LYS A 45 -32.47 5.09 -43.30
C LYS A 45 -30.96 5.02 -43.08
N PRO A 46 -30.23 6.10 -43.40
CA PRO A 46 -28.79 6.13 -43.12
C PRO A 46 -28.56 5.78 -41.67
N GLU A 47 -27.65 4.84 -41.45
CA GLU A 47 -27.19 4.51 -40.11
C GLU A 47 -26.67 5.81 -39.44
N ALA A 48 -27.04 6.01 -38.19
CA ALA A 48 -26.56 7.16 -37.44
C ALA A 48 -25.02 7.17 -37.45
N VAL A 49 -24.43 8.33 -37.65
CA VAL A 49 -22.98 8.53 -37.58
C VAL A 49 -22.48 7.87 -36.29
N GLY A 50 -21.63 6.83 -36.39
CA GLY A 50 -21.14 6.04 -35.25
C GLY A 50 -21.76 4.64 -35.11
N ALA A 51 -22.57 4.17 -36.05
CA ALA A 51 -23.04 2.77 -36.05
C ALA A 51 -21.84 1.82 -36.25
N PRO A 52 -21.75 0.71 -35.48
CA PRO A 52 -20.67 -0.23 -35.63
C PRO A 52 -20.76 -0.95 -36.98
N PRO A 53 -19.62 -1.38 -37.56
CA PRO A 53 -19.62 -2.18 -38.81
C PRO A 53 -20.55 -3.38 -38.68
N ALA A 54 -21.30 -3.69 -39.75
CA ALA A 54 -22.29 -4.78 -39.76
C ALA A 54 -21.71 -6.14 -39.33
N VAL A 55 -20.46 -6.42 -39.73
CA VAL A 55 -19.73 -7.65 -39.37
C VAL A 55 -19.49 -7.70 -37.86
N LEU A 56 -19.04 -6.59 -37.23
CA LEU A 56 -18.85 -6.51 -35.80
C LEU A 56 -20.18 -6.67 -35.05
N ALA A 57 -21.22 -6.00 -35.54
CA ALA A 57 -22.55 -6.10 -34.97
C ALA A 57 -23.10 -7.54 -35.01
N ALA A 58 -22.90 -8.24 -36.09
CA ALA A 58 -23.28 -9.65 -36.23
C ALA A 58 -22.49 -10.56 -35.30
N TRP A 59 -21.17 -10.37 -35.21
CA TRP A 59 -20.33 -11.14 -34.28
C TRP A 59 -20.72 -10.92 -32.81
N MET A 60 -21.04 -9.71 -32.40
CA MET A 60 -21.50 -9.41 -31.04
C MET A 60 -22.85 -10.05 -30.67
N GLU A 61 -23.59 -10.60 -31.64
CA GLU A 61 -24.81 -11.38 -31.42
C GLU A 61 -24.53 -12.89 -31.27
N THR A 62 -23.33 -13.36 -31.60
CA THR A 62 -22.92 -14.76 -31.39
C THR A 62 -22.69 -15.06 -29.90
N PRO A 63 -22.78 -16.32 -29.45
CA PRO A 63 -22.45 -16.70 -28.07
C PRO A 63 -21.03 -16.30 -27.67
N GLU A 64 -20.07 -16.35 -28.58
CA GLU A 64 -18.67 -15.96 -28.39
C GLU A 64 -18.56 -14.44 -28.19
N GLY A 65 -19.20 -13.66 -29.04
CA GLY A 65 -19.23 -12.20 -28.94
C GLY A 65 -19.90 -11.70 -27.66
N VAL A 66 -21.01 -12.36 -27.27
CA VAL A 66 -21.70 -12.04 -26.00
C VAL A 66 -20.81 -12.35 -24.80
N ARG A 67 -20.12 -13.51 -24.78
CA ARG A 67 -19.18 -13.87 -23.71
C ARG A 67 -18.02 -12.87 -23.61
N TRP A 68 -17.43 -12.53 -24.75
CA TRP A 68 -16.34 -11.56 -24.81
C TRP A 68 -16.78 -10.17 -24.33
N LEU A 69 -17.95 -9.71 -24.76
CA LEU A 69 -18.52 -8.44 -24.33
C LEU A 69 -18.79 -8.43 -22.81
N HIS A 70 -19.34 -9.53 -22.28
CA HIS A 70 -19.56 -9.71 -20.85
C HIS A 70 -18.24 -9.57 -20.07
N GLN A 71 -17.22 -10.33 -20.47
CA GLN A 71 -15.90 -10.26 -19.85
C GLN A 71 -15.30 -8.86 -19.92
N LEU A 72 -15.38 -8.18 -21.07
CA LEU A 72 -14.82 -6.85 -21.27
C LEU A 72 -15.51 -5.80 -20.38
N VAL A 73 -16.85 -5.84 -20.29
CA VAL A 73 -17.61 -4.89 -19.44
C VAL A 73 -17.31 -5.12 -17.96
N LEU A 74 -17.28 -6.37 -17.50
CA LEU A 74 -16.92 -6.67 -16.12
C LEU A 74 -15.46 -6.32 -15.81
N ALA A 75 -14.53 -6.58 -16.74
CA ALA A 75 -13.14 -6.17 -16.60
C ALA A 75 -12.99 -4.65 -16.51
N ALA A 76 -13.79 -3.88 -17.27
CA ALA A 76 -13.81 -2.43 -17.17
C ALA A 76 -14.28 -1.96 -15.78
N HIS A 77 -15.37 -2.52 -15.24
CA HIS A 77 -15.81 -2.24 -13.88
C HIS A 77 -14.74 -2.61 -12.86
N PHE A 78 -14.20 -3.81 -12.94
CA PHE A 78 -13.19 -4.34 -12.02
C PHE A 78 -11.95 -3.45 -12.01
N SER A 79 -11.39 -3.14 -13.18
CA SER A 79 -10.15 -2.36 -13.30
C SER A 79 -10.36 -0.88 -12.94
N ILE A 80 -11.46 -0.26 -13.40
CA ILE A 80 -11.70 1.17 -13.22
C ILE A 80 -12.20 1.50 -11.81
N THR A 81 -13.09 0.67 -11.24
CA THR A 81 -13.75 1.02 -9.97
C THR A 81 -13.17 0.32 -8.74
N LEU A 82 -12.46 -0.80 -8.89
CA LEU A 82 -11.92 -1.59 -7.79
C LEU A 82 -10.39 -1.52 -7.72
N GLN A 83 -9.68 -1.74 -8.82
CA GLN A 83 -8.23 -1.54 -8.86
C GLN A 83 -7.89 -0.04 -8.97
N GLY A 84 -8.60 0.68 -9.83
CA GLY A 84 -8.56 2.15 -9.87
C GLY A 84 -9.61 2.77 -8.95
N ALA A 85 -9.33 3.94 -8.42
CA ALA A 85 -10.25 4.66 -7.53
C ALA A 85 -11.35 5.47 -8.28
N ALA A 86 -11.60 5.16 -9.56
CA ALA A 86 -12.53 5.94 -10.38
C ALA A 86 -14.00 5.54 -10.17
N GLY A 87 -14.89 6.46 -10.47
CA GLY A 87 -16.34 6.26 -10.32
C GLY A 87 -16.96 5.60 -11.56
N ILE A 88 -18.21 5.11 -11.40
CA ILE A 88 -19.01 4.46 -12.46
C ILE A 88 -19.18 5.35 -13.70
N ARG A 89 -19.17 6.68 -13.54
CA ARG A 89 -19.23 7.61 -14.69
C ARG A 89 -18.06 7.43 -15.66
N VAL A 90 -16.88 7.05 -15.16
CA VAL A 90 -15.73 6.75 -16.01
C VAL A 90 -15.96 5.45 -16.79
N VAL A 91 -16.60 4.45 -16.20
CA VAL A 91 -17.02 3.24 -16.92
C VAL A 91 -18.05 3.59 -18.01
N CYS A 92 -19.06 4.42 -17.71
CA CYS A 92 -20.01 4.89 -18.73
C CYS A 92 -19.29 5.59 -19.88
N GLN A 93 -18.36 6.48 -19.59
CA GLN A 93 -17.55 7.18 -20.58
C GLN A 93 -16.66 6.22 -21.38
N PHE A 94 -16.05 5.24 -20.76
CA PHE A 94 -15.30 4.18 -21.44
C PHE A 94 -16.17 3.44 -22.44
N LEU A 95 -17.40 3.04 -22.06
CA LEU A 95 -18.34 2.36 -22.94
C LEU A 95 -18.79 3.24 -24.14
N GLU A 96 -18.91 4.54 -23.94
CA GLU A 96 -19.21 5.49 -25.00
C GLU A 96 -18.03 5.69 -25.95
N LEU A 97 -16.84 5.99 -25.42
CA LEU A 97 -15.65 6.28 -26.21
C LEU A 97 -15.16 5.06 -27.01
N SER A 98 -15.34 3.85 -26.45
CA SER A 98 -14.99 2.58 -27.13
C SER A 98 -16.03 2.13 -28.17
N GLY A 99 -17.18 2.81 -28.28
CA GLY A 99 -18.29 2.40 -29.14
C GLY A 99 -19.10 1.21 -28.59
N LEU A 100 -18.77 0.68 -27.42
CA LEU A 100 -19.48 -0.43 -26.77
C LEU A 100 -20.89 -0.07 -26.35
N SER A 101 -21.22 1.20 -26.24
CA SER A 101 -22.56 1.72 -25.98
C SER A 101 -23.59 1.31 -27.06
N ALA A 102 -23.14 0.88 -28.24
CA ALA A 102 -24.01 0.29 -29.27
C ALA A 102 -24.52 -1.12 -28.87
N PHE A 103 -23.84 -1.82 -27.96
CA PHE A 103 -24.11 -3.19 -27.57
C PHE A 103 -24.57 -3.34 -26.13
N VAL A 104 -24.16 -2.39 -25.27
CA VAL A 104 -24.43 -2.38 -23.81
C VAL A 104 -25.11 -1.08 -23.41
N GLY A 105 -25.99 -1.13 -22.42
CA GLY A 105 -26.60 0.08 -21.85
C GLY A 105 -25.55 0.90 -21.07
N ALA A 106 -24.98 1.92 -21.69
CA ALA A 106 -23.92 2.75 -21.12
C ALA A 106 -24.41 3.82 -20.12
N SER A 107 -25.72 3.92 -19.83
CA SER A 107 -26.23 4.92 -18.88
C SER A 107 -25.89 4.56 -17.42
N TYR A 108 -25.84 5.58 -16.58
CA TYR A 108 -25.40 5.46 -15.18
C TYR A 108 -26.19 4.42 -14.37
N GLY A 109 -27.54 4.41 -14.44
CA GLY A 109 -28.36 3.52 -13.63
C GLY A 109 -28.05 2.02 -13.85
N PRO A 110 -28.12 1.51 -15.08
CA PRO A 110 -27.76 0.12 -15.40
C PRO A 110 -26.31 -0.24 -15.00
N GLN A 111 -25.36 0.66 -15.23
CA GLN A 111 -23.96 0.42 -14.88
C GLN A 111 -23.74 0.46 -13.35
N GLN A 112 -24.49 1.30 -12.62
CA GLN A 112 -24.49 1.29 -11.15
C GLN A 112 -25.05 -0.02 -10.60
N ALA A 113 -26.14 -0.52 -11.15
CA ALA A 113 -26.73 -1.81 -10.73
C ALA A 113 -25.75 -2.98 -11.00
N LEU A 114 -25.11 -2.98 -12.17
CA LEU A 114 -24.10 -3.99 -12.50
C LEU A 114 -22.89 -3.94 -11.57
N ASN A 115 -22.42 -2.74 -11.25
CA ASN A 115 -21.31 -2.55 -10.30
C ASN A 115 -21.68 -2.99 -8.88
N ALA A 116 -22.92 -2.76 -8.44
CA ALA A 116 -23.40 -3.21 -7.15
C ALA A 116 -23.43 -4.75 -7.09
N ALA A 117 -23.97 -5.39 -8.12
CA ALA A 117 -23.99 -6.85 -8.23
C ALA A 117 -22.57 -7.44 -8.30
N LEU A 118 -21.63 -6.77 -8.98
CA LEU A 118 -20.23 -7.16 -9.02
C LEU A 118 -19.60 -7.14 -7.62
N GLU A 119 -19.81 -6.07 -6.86
CA GLU A 119 -19.30 -5.95 -5.48
C GLU A 119 -19.87 -7.04 -4.57
N GLU A 120 -21.17 -7.34 -4.65
CA GLU A 120 -21.82 -8.41 -3.90
C GLU A 120 -21.28 -9.81 -4.28
N THR A 121 -21.14 -10.07 -5.57
CA THR A 121 -20.61 -11.34 -6.05
C THR A 121 -19.16 -11.55 -5.64
N LEU A 122 -18.32 -10.51 -5.66
CA LEU A 122 -16.93 -10.56 -5.20
C LEU A 122 -16.84 -10.96 -3.73
N VAL A 123 -17.66 -10.36 -2.88
CA VAL A 123 -17.70 -10.69 -1.45
C VAL A 123 -18.12 -12.14 -1.24
N ALA A 124 -19.21 -12.56 -1.87
CA ALA A 124 -19.71 -13.95 -1.73
C ALA A 124 -18.67 -14.99 -2.21
N VAL A 125 -18.03 -14.76 -3.36
CA VAL A 125 -16.96 -15.65 -3.86
C VAL A 125 -15.78 -15.69 -2.90
N ALA A 126 -15.36 -14.54 -2.36
CA ALA A 126 -14.25 -14.48 -1.41
C ALA A 126 -14.56 -15.24 -0.10
N GLU A 127 -15.78 -15.12 0.42
CA GLU A 127 -16.23 -15.86 1.60
C GLU A 127 -16.25 -17.38 1.37
N GLU A 128 -16.76 -17.82 0.21
CA GLU A 128 -16.76 -19.24 -0.17
C GLU A 128 -15.32 -19.78 -0.34
N GLN A 129 -14.44 -19.02 -1.00
CA GLN A 129 -13.02 -19.38 -1.14
C GLN A 129 -12.35 -19.46 0.23
N ARG A 130 -12.59 -18.47 1.11
CA ARG A 130 -12.08 -18.49 2.48
C ARG A 130 -12.51 -19.74 3.22
N ALA A 131 -13.80 -20.06 3.21
CA ALA A 131 -14.34 -21.25 3.86
C ALA A 131 -13.77 -22.56 3.26
N ALA A 132 -13.56 -22.60 1.95
CA ALA A 132 -12.96 -23.75 1.28
C ALA A 132 -11.47 -23.93 1.63
N LEU A 133 -10.70 -22.84 1.66
CA LEU A 133 -9.27 -22.85 2.00
C LEU A 133 -9.03 -23.14 3.49
N ALA A 134 -9.91 -22.67 4.38
CA ALA A 134 -9.82 -22.91 5.82
C ALA A 134 -10.10 -24.38 6.19
N ARG A 135 -10.87 -25.12 5.37
CA ARG A 135 -11.08 -26.54 5.60
C ARG A 135 -9.78 -27.33 5.47
N GLY A 136 -9.34 -27.93 6.56
CA GLY A 136 -8.08 -28.68 6.62
C GLY A 136 -6.83 -27.79 6.67
N MET A 137 -6.98 -26.52 7.05
CA MET A 137 -5.89 -25.67 7.47
C MET A 137 -5.28 -26.26 8.76
N LEU A 138 -3.94 -26.31 8.82
CA LEU A 138 -3.24 -26.65 10.05
C LEU A 138 -3.28 -25.46 11.01
N HIS A 139 -3.26 -25.76 12.31
CA HIS A 139 -3.17 -24.73 13.34
C HIS A 139 -1.97 -23.79 13.11
N ARG A 140 -2.18 -22.50 13.25
CA ARG A 140 -1.14 -21.49 13.08
C ARG A 140 -1.21 -20.41 14.14
N ASP A 141 -0.05 -20.15 14.75
CA ASP A 141 0.17 -18.96 15.55
C ASP A 141 0.35 -17.74 14.62
N LEU A 142 -0.41 -16.70 14.85
CA LEU A 142 -0.38 -15.48 14.03
C LEU A 142 0.24 -14.30 14.79
N THR A 143 1.02 -13.53 14.07
CA THR A 143 1.25 -12.12 14.37
C THR A 143 0.26 -11.30 13.58
N VAL A 144 -0.35 -10.29 14.19
CA VAL A 144 -1.29 -9.37 13.54
C VAL A 144 -0.75 -7.96 13.62
N CYS A 145 -0.78 -7.23 12.51
CA CYS A 145 -0.53 -5.79 12.48
C CYS A 145 -1.86 -5.05 12.46
N GLU A 146 -2.05 -4.11 13.37
CA GLU A 146 -3.32 -3.43 13.62
C GLU A 146 -3.15 -1.92 13.57
N ASP A 147 -4.11 -1.24 12.94
CA ASP A 147 -4.15 0.23 12.87
C ASP A 147 -5.56 0.73 12.55
N GLU A 148 -5.86 1.99 12.89
CA GLU A 148 -7.10 2.66 12.52
C GLU A 148 -6.86 3.71 11.44
N THR A 149 -7.80 3.79 10.51
CA THR A 149 -7.85 4.89 9.54
C THR A 149 -9.19 5.63 9.63
N PHE A 150 -9.18 6.92 9.26
CA PHE A 150 -10.35 7.80 9.40
C PHE A 150 -10.77 8.38 8.05
N HIS A 151 -11.87 7.87 7.46
CA HIS A 151 -12.35 8.31 6.15
C HIS A 151 -13.87 8.21 5.97
N PRO A 152 -14.67 9.09 6.36
CA PRO A 152 -14.78 9.92 7.57
C PRO A 152 -15.14 9.12 8.81
N GLN A 153 -15.36 7.81 8.68
CA GLN A 153 -15.61 6.87 9.77
C GLN A 153 -14.32 6.18 10.18
N ILE A 154 -14.29 5.68 11.39
CA ILE A 154 -13.23 4.81 11.89
C ILE A 154 -13.29 3.51 11.08
N CYS A 155 -12.18 3.13 10.47
CA CYS A 155 -12.01 1.84 9.82
C CYS A 155 -10.94 1.07 10.58
N LEU A 156 -11.30 -0.08 11.16
CA LEU A 156 -10.38 -0.99 11.82
C LEU A 156 -9.74 -1.88 10.75
N VAL A 157 -8.43 -1.98 10.77
CA VAL A 157 -7.67 -2.80 9.82
C VAL A 157 -6.72 -3.71 10.58
N ALA A 158 -6.85 -5.03 10.37
CA ALA A 158 -5.93 -6.03 10.89
C ALA A 158 -5.42 -6.92 9.76
N LEU A 159 -4.09 -7.05 9.68
CA LEU A 159 -3.38 -7.71 8.58
C LEU A 159 -2.38 -8.72 9.15
N GLU A 160 -2.31 -9.92 8.57
CA GLU A 160 -1.22 -10.86 8.82
C GLU A 160 -0.01 -10.43 7.97
N PRO A 161 1.12 -10.02 8.59
CA PRO A 161 2.19 -9.29 7.89
C PRO A 161 3.02 -10.12 6.91
N VAL A 162 3.10 -11.45 7.09
CA VAL A 162 3.92 -12.32 6.24
C VAL A 162 3.23 -12.53 4.89
N SER A 163 1.99 -12.98 4.92
CA SER A 163 1.17 -13.19 3.72
C SER A 163 0.64 -11.87 3.14
N GLY A 164 0.42 -10.87 3.98
CA GLY A 164 -0.31 -9.65 3.67
C GLY A 164 -1.82 -9.87 3.58
N PHE A 165 -2.33 -10.95 4.20
CA PHE A 165 -3.76 -11.25 4.21
C PHE A 165 -4.49 -10.32 5.18
N LEU A 166 -5.48 -9.60 4.69
CA LEU A 166 -6.38 -8.78 5.50
C LEU A 166 -7.35 -9.70 6.25
N LEU A 167 -7.15 -9.79 7.56
CA LEU A 167 -8.04 -10.54 8.47
C LEU A 167 -9.30 -9.75 8.76
N LEU A 168 -9.13 -8.44 9.01
CA LEU A 168 -10.19 -7.51 9.35
C LEU A 168 -10.03 -6.21 8.57
N GLU A 169 -11.09 -5.72 7.95
CA GLU A 169 -11.18 -4.39 7.37
C GLU A 169 -12.64 -3.96 7.37
N GLN A 170 -13.05 -3.19 8.38
CA GLN A 170 -14.44 -2.77 8.53
C GLN A 170 -14.59 -1.42 9.22
N TYR A 171 -15.70 -0.74 8.94
CA TYR A 171 -16.07 0.46 9.70
C TYR A 171 -16.57 0.10 11.09
N ALA A 172 -16.22 0.93 12.06
CA ALA A 172 -16.64 0.78 13.45
C ALA A 172 -17.22 2.09 13.99
N ALA A 173 -18.05 1.97 15.03
CA ALA A 173 -18.62 3.12 15.72
C ALA A 173 -17.58 3.84 16.60
N ASP A 174 -16.65 3.08 17.14
CA ASP A 174 -15.58 3.54 17.99
C ASP A 174 -14.31 2.67 17.84
N ARG A 175 -13.25 3.02 18.56
CA ARG A 175 -11.97 2.32 18.59
C ARG A 175 -11.64 1.76 19.97
N GLN A 176 -12.65 1.39 20.76
CA GLN A 176 -12.43 0.81 22.08
C GLN A 176 -11.87 -0.63 21.97
N ALA A 177 -11.17 -1.08 23.00
CA ALA A 177 -10.61 -2.43 23.06
C ALA A 177 -11.67 -3.51 22.80
N ALA A 178 -12.85 -3.36 23.41
CA ALA A 178 -13.96 -4.33 23.22
C ALA A 178 -14.42 -4.39 21.76
N THR A 179 -14.48 -3.25 21.05
CA THR A 179 -14.87 -3.19 19.65
C THR A 179 -13.82 -3.90 18.76
N TRP A 180 -12.53 -3.65 19.00
CA TRP A 180 -11.44 -4.36 18.35
C TRP A 180 -11.52 -5.87 18.60
N THR A 181 -11.66 -6.27 19.87
CA THR A 181 -11.71 -7.68 20.27
C THR A 181 -12.88 -8.42 19.62
N GLN A 182 -14.06 -7.82 19.63
CA GLN A 182 -15.25 -8.41 19.01
C GLN A 182 -15.07 -8.53 17.48
N ALA A 183 -14.58 -7.48 16.83
CA ALA A 183 -14.39 -7.44 15.39
C ALA A 183 -13.35 -8.48 14.94
N LEU A 184 -12.18 -8.54 15.60
CA LEU A 184 -11.14 -9.50 15.25
C LEU A 184 -11.58 -10.94 15.53
N LYS A 185 -12.18 -11.23 16.69
CA LYS A 185 -12.68 -12.57 16.99
C LYS A 185 -13.72 -13.03 15.97
N ALA A 186 -14.64 -12.14 15.55
CA ALA A 186 -15.59 -12.44 14.49
C ALA A 186 -14.91 -12.72 13.14
N ALA A 187 -13.89 -11.95 12.80
CA ALA A 187 -13.11 -12.13 11.59
C ALA A 187 -12.29 -13.44 11.58
N LEU A 188 -11.91 -13.97 12.73
CA LEU A 188 -11.15 -15.22 12.84
C LEU A 188 -12.04 -16.46 12.89
N VAL A 189 -13.37 -16.34 12.99
CA VAL A 189 -14.28 -17.49 13.01
C VAL A 189 -14.04 -18.39 11.77
N GLY A 190 -13.93 -19.69 12.03
CA GLY A 190 -13.70 -20.70 10.99
C GLY A 190 -12.26 -20.85 10.53
N LEU A 191 -11.31 -20.11 11.10
CA LEU A 191 -9.86 -20.29 10.91
C LEU A 191 -9.29 -21.03 12.13
N ASP A 192 -8.39 -21.98 11.89
CA ASP A 192 -7.64 -22.66 12.95
C ASP A 192 -6.36 -21.88 13.27
N VAL A 193 -6.54 -20.78 14.01
CA VAL A 193 -5.44 -19.83 14.31
C VAL A 193 -5.51 -19.32 15.74
N ALA A 194 -4.34 -19.02 16.31
CA ALA A 194 -4.22 -18.29 17.57
C ALA A 194 -3.42 -17.00 17.33
N VAL A 195 -3.91 -15.86 17.80
CA VAL A 195 -3.13 -14.61 17.78
C VAL A 195 -2.21 -14.63 18.99
N ILE A 196 -0.89 -14.71 18.75
CA ILE A 196 0.13 -14.72 19.81
C ILE A 196 0.84 -13.38 19.95
N GLN A 197 0.74 -12.52 18.95
CA GLN A 197 1.39 -11.21 18.90
C GLN A 197 0.55 -10.20 18.12
N GLY A 198 0.39 -8.99 18.67
CA GLY A 198 -0.18 -7.83 17.97
C GLY A 198 0.88 -6.73 17.83
N THR A 199 1.05 -6.18 16.63
CA THR A 199 1.94 -5.04 16.37
C THR A 199 1.10 -3.83 16.01
N SER A 200 1.14 -2.78 16.82
CA SER A 200 0.33 -1.59 16.62
C SER A 200 1.00 -0.33 17.18
N ASP A 201 0.33 0.81 17.05
CA ASP A 201 0.72 2.02 17.75
C ASP A 201 0.48 1.89 19.28
N GLU A 202 0.92 2.90 20.04
CA GLU A 202 0.82 2.94 21.49
C GLU A 202 -0.57 3.40 22.00
N ALA A 203 -1.66 3.11 21.27
CA ALA A 203 -3.00 3.42 21.73
C ALA A 203 -3.42 2.47 22.87
N GLY A 204 -3.85 3.02 24.00
CA GLY A 204 -4.22 2.23 25.18
C GLY A 204 -5.34 1.20 24.92
N ALA A 205 -6.20 1.45 23.93
CA ALA A 205 -7.23 0.51 23.50
C ALA A 205 -6.62 -0.73 22.82
N LEU A 206 -5.62 -0.54 21.95
CA LEU A 206 -4.93 -1.64 21.27
C LEU A 206 -4.08 -2.45 22.25
N HIS A 207 -3.38 -1.80 23.17
CA HIS A 207 -2.69 -2.50 24.26
C HIS A 207 -3.62 -3.43 25.04
N ARG A 208 -4.75 -2.88 25.52
CA ARG A 208 -5.72 -3.68 26.25
C ARG A 208 -6.28 -4.82 25.39
N HIS A 209 -6.63 -4.54 24.14
CA HIS A 209 -7.12 -5.54 23.20
C HIS A 209 -6.14 -6.71 23.05
N VAL A 210 -4.86 -6.41 22.77
CA VAL A 210 -3.83 -7.44 22.53
C VAL A 210 -3.46 -8.16 23.82
N GLU A 211 -3.08 -7.45 24.88
CA GLU A 211 -2.50 -8.07 26.07
C GLU A 211 -3.55 -8.67 27.00
N VAL A 212 -4.71 -8.01 27.19
CA VAL A 212 -5.72 -8.44 28.14
C VAL A 212 -6.79 -9.30 27.48
N ASP A 213 -7.36 -8.84 26.35
CA ASP A 213 -8.53 -9.49 25.78
C ASP A 213 -8.17 -10.67 24.86
N LEU A 214 -6.98 -10.63 24.21
CA LEU A 214 -6.43 -11.73 23.40
C LEU A 214 -5.41 -12.58 24.19
N GLY A 215 -4.79 -12.06 25.23
CA GLY A 215 -3.71 -12.73 25.95
C GLY A 215 -2.42 -12.86 25.11
N ALA A 216 -2.23 -11.99 24.12
CA ALA A 216 -1.13 -12.00 23.18
C ALA A 216 -0.04 -10.98 23.56
N HIS A 217 1.14 -11.12 23.01
CA HIS A 217 2.22 -10.15 23.22
C HIS A 217 2.00 -8.88 22.38
N HIS A 218 1.99 -7.69 23.00
CA HIS A 218 1.97 -6.43 22.27
C HIS A 218 3.38 -6.00 21.88
N SER A 219 3.59 -5.75 20.60
CA SER A 219 4.82 -5.22 20.02
C SER A 219 4.61 -3.80 19.55
N PRO A 220 5.39 -2.82 20.05
CA PRO A 220 5.27 -1.44 19.61
C PRO A 220 5.75 -1.26 18.18
N ASP A 221 5.08 -0.39 17.43
CA ASP A 221 5.54 0.01 16.10
C ASP A 221 6.78 0.92 16.21
N LEU A 222 7.93 0.39 15.80
CA LEU A 222 9.19 1.13 15.80
C LEU A 222 9.12 2.41 14.94
N PHE A 223 8.38 2.37 13.83
CA PHE A 223 8.23 3.53 12.95
C PHE A 223 7.64 4.73 13.71
N HIS A 224 6.62 4.49 14.54
CA HIS A 224 6.04 5.54 15.39
C HIS A 224 7.06 6.10 16.37
N GLY A 225 7.87 5.26 17.02
CA GLY A 225 8.96 5.69 17.89
C GLY A 225 9.99 6.56 17.14
N GLN A 226 10.50 6.11 16.01
CA GLN A 226 11.43 6.87 15.17
C GLN A 226 10.81 8.18 14.66
N HIS A 227 9.53 8.18 14.32
CA HIS A 227 8.81 9.36 13.88
C HIS A 227 8.70 10.42 14.99
N GLU A 228 8.42 10.02 16.24
CA GLU A 228 8.42 10.95 17.38
C GLU A 228 9.80 11.56 17.61
N VAL A 229 10.89 10.79 17.52
CA VAL A 229 12.26 11.32 17.58
C VAL A 229 12.54 12.30 16.43
N SER A 230 12.14 11.94 15.22
CA SER A 230 12.29 12.80 14.04
C SER A 230 11.50 14.11 14.18
N LYS A 231 10.25 14.05 14.63
CA LYS A 231 9.44 15.25 14.92
C LYS A 231 10.05 16.14 16.01
N ALA A 232 10.67 15.54 17.00
CA ALA A 232 11.31 16.28 18.08
C ALA A 232 12.56 17.04 17.61
N THR A 233 13.34 16.47 16.70
CA THR A 233 14.68 16.96 16.35
C THR A 233 14.75 17.69 15.02
N SER A 234 14.13 17.16 13.95
CA SER A 234 14.41 17.57 12.57
C SER A 234 14.15 19.04 12.28
N LEU A 235 12.96 19.57 12.62
CA LEU A 235 12.60 20.96 12.30
C LEU A 235 13.41 21.97 13.13
N SER A 236 13.58 21.68 14.42
CA SER A 236 14.32 22.57 15.31
C SER A 236 15.80 22.66 14.93
N LEU A 237 16.44 21.52 14.67
CA LEU A 237 17.84 21.48 14.27
C LEU A 237 18.05 22.08 12.87
N ALA A 238 17.18 21.80 11.90
CA ALA A 238 17.25 22.40 10.58
C ALA A 238 17.07 23.93 10.61
N ARG A 239 16.21 24.44 11.51
CA ARG A 239 16.06 25.88 11.73
C ARG A 239 17.34 26.49 12.30
N GLN A 240 17.97 25.83 13.28
CA GLN A 240 19.24 26.30 13.87
C GLN A 240 20.37 26.33 12.84
N VAL A 241 20.50 25.30 12.00
CA VAL A 241 21.47 25.30 10.91
C VAL A 241 21.26 26.48 9.97
N ARG A 242 20.00 26.72 9.54
CA ARG A 242 19.70 27.87 8.66
C ARG A 242 19.99 29.21 9.32
N GLN A 243 19.65 29.35 10.60
CA GLN A 243 19.91 30.57 11.33
C GLN A 243 21.41 30.83 11.51
N ALA A 244 22.19 29.80 11.86
CA ALA A 244 23.65 29.91 11.94
C ALA A 244 24.29 30.23 10.58
N ALA A 245 23.82 29.64 9.49
CA ALA A 245 24.28 29.99 8.15
C ALA A 245 23.99 31.47 7.80
N ALA A 246 22.82 31.99 8.16
CA ALA A 246 22.49 33.40 7.97
C ALA A 246 23.41 34.32 8.79
N THR A 247 23.78 33.90 10.03
CA THR A 247 24.73 34.64 10.87
C THR A 247 26.12 34.69 10.22
N VAL A 248 26.59 33.58 9.61
CA VAL A 248 27.86 33.59 8.86
C VAL A 248 27.83 34.61 7.73
N VAL A 249 26.78 34.62 6.93
CA VAL A 249 26.62 35.58 5.82
C VAL A 249 26.62 37.04 6.33
N ALA A 250 25.90 37.31 7.43
CA ALA A 250 25.85 38.63 8.04
C ALA A 250 27.24 39.08 8.57
N ALA A 251 27.97 38.22 9.24
CA ALA A 251 29.32 38.49 9.72
C ALA A 251 30.31 38.75 8.57
N GLN A 252 30.24 37.98 7.48
CA GLN A 252 31.05 38.19 6.28
C GLN A 252 30.73 39.51 5.60
N GLN A 253 29.47 39.95 5.58
CA GLN A 253 29.08 41.25 5.07
C GLN A 253 29.67 42.38 5.90
N VAL A 254 29.62 42.29 7.24
CA VAL A 254 30.26 43.28 8.13
C VAL A 254 31.77 43.38 7.86
N TRP A 255 32.44 42.22 7.78
CA TRP A 255 33.87 42.20 7.44
C TRP A 255 34.17 42.83 6.08
N ALA A 256 33.36 42.56 5.05
CA ALA A 256 33.52 43.12 3.72
C ALA A 256 33.36 44.67 3.71
N VAL A 257 32.37 45.18 4.47
CA VAL A 257 32.13 46.62 4.62
C VAL A 257 33.31 47.32 5.30
N GLU A 258 33.81 46.76 6.43
CA GLU A 258 34.97 47.35 7.14
C GLU A 258 36.25 47.32 6.28
N ARG A 259 36.46 46.26 5.50
CA ARG A 259 37.57 46.15 4.57
C ARG A 259 37.49 47.19 3.44
N ALA A 260 36.28 47.36 2.88
CA ALA A 260 36.06 48.39 1.84
C ALA A 260 36.23 49.79 2.39
N ALA A 261 35.80 50.06 3.63
CA ALA A 261 35.99 51.34 4.30
C ALA A 261 37.47 51.66 4.56
N GLN A 262 38.27 50.66 4.95
CA GLN A 262 39.72 50.82 5.08
C GLN A 262 40.35 51.15 3.73
N GLN A 263 40.03 50.39 2.68
CA GLN A 263 40.59 50.60 1.34
C GLN A 263 40.23 51.99 0.81
N ALA A 264 38.96 52.40 0.93
CA ALA A 264 38.51 53.72 0.52
C ALA A 264 39.25 54.86 1.26
N TYR A 265 39.58 54.66 2.55
CA TYR A 265 40.38 55.63 3.30
C TYR A 265 41.84 55.69 2.84
N GLU A 266 42.44 54.55 2.52
CA GLU A 266 43.82 54.47 2.02
C GLU A 266 43.98 55.08 0.64
N GLU A 267 42.96 55.03 -0.22
CA GLU A 267 42.95 55.60 -1.58
C GLU A 267 42.68 57.10 -1.61
N GLN A 268 42.25 57.73 -0.49
CA GLN A 268 41.98 59.17 -0.44
C GLN A 268 43.30 60.02 -0.57
N SER A 269 43.26 60.99 -1.49
CA SER A 269 44.36 61.93 -1.67
C SER A 269 43.77 63.32 -1.91
N PRO A 270 44.09 64.35 -1.04
CA PRO A 270 44.85 64.25 0.21
C PRO A 270 44.09 63.48 1.30
N ARG A 271 44.80 62.81 2.22
CA ARG A 271 44.20 62.13 3.37
C ARG A 271 43.59 63.17 4.31
N PRO A 272 42.42 62.80 4.94
CA PRO A 272 41.78 63.65 5.95
C PRO A 272 42.72 63.97 7.09
N CYS A 273 42.71 65.23 7.59
CA CYS A 273 43.44 65.60 8.78
C CYS A 273 42.85 64.98 10.03
N GLY A 274 43.71 64.49 10.95
CA GLY A 274 43.30 63.93 12.20
C GLY A 274 43.81 62.50 12.46
N ARG A 275 43.42 61.92 13.56
CA ARG A 275 43.78 60.54 13.92
C ARG A 275 43.06 59.54 12.96
N PRO A 276 43.80 58.64 12.30
CA PRO A 276 43.19 57.64 11.45
C PRO A 276 42.16 56.79 12.22
N PRO A 277 41.04 56.37 11.62
CA PRO A 277 40.10 55.41 12.22
C PRO A 277 40.81 54.12 12.62
N ALA A 278 40.36 53.47 13.66
CA ALA A 278 40.95 52.22 14.17
C ALA A 278 40.57 50.99 13.31
N PHE A 279 40.86 51.01 12.01
CA PHE A 279 40.51 49.95 11.05
C PHE A 279 41.04 48.58 11.46
N ALA A 280 42.29 48.51 11.96
CA ALA A 280 42.88 47.23 12.36
C ALA A 280 42.07 46.54 13.48
N ALA A 281 41.63 47.30 14.48
CA ALA A 281 40.80 46.74 15.56
C ALA A 281 39.42 46.33 15.09
N ARG A 282 38.79 47.11 14.17
CA ARG A 282 37.47 46.78 13.61
C ARG A 282 37.53 45.55 12.71
N LEU A 283 38.53 45.41 11.87
CA LEU A 283 38.74 44.25 11.02
C LEU A 283 39.04 43.00 11.83
N GLN A 284 39.85 43.11 12.90
CA GLN A 284 40.12 41.99 13.80
C GLN A 284 38.86 41.52 14.52
N ALA A 285 38.02 42.46 14.97
CA ALA A 285 36.73 42.12 15.56
C ALA A 285 35.79 41.41 14.56
N ALA A 286 35.68 41.96 13.34
CA ALA A 286 34.84 41.37 12.30
C ALA A 286 35.33 39.98 11.87
N VAL A 287 36.64 39.74 11.76
CA VAL A 287 37.19 38.39 11.50
C VAL A 287 36.86 37.44 12.64
N SER A 288 36.97 37.88 13.90
CA SER A 288 36.62 37.06 15.07
C SER A 288 35.14 36.65 15.05
N GLU A 289 34.23 37.57 14.66
CA GLU A 289 32.80 37.27 14.49
C GLU A 289 32.54 36.26 13.37
N VAL A 290 33.22 36.38 12.22
CA VAL A 290 33.12 35.41 11.13
C VAL A 290 33.54 34.03 11.62
N VAL A 291 34.68 33.88 12.28
CA VAL A 291 35.18 32.61 12.80
C VAL A 291 34.21 32.01 13.82
N GLN A 292 33.68 32.81 14.75
CA GLN A 292 32.71 32.34 15.74
C GLN A 292 31.40 31.88 15.07
N ALA A 293 30.90 32.60 14.05
CA ALA A 293 29.73 32.24 13.31
C ALA A 293 29.92 30.92 12.51
N GLU A 294 31.09 30.74 11.89
CA GLU A 294 31.42 29.50 11.16
C GLU A 294 31.54 28.28 12.09
N VAL A 295 32.14 28.44 13.26
CA VAL A 295 32.20 27.41 14.30
C VAL A 295 30.79 27.04 14.77
N ALA A 296 29.94 28.03 15.03
CA ALA A 296 28.55 27.79 15.45
C ALA A 296 27.74 27.08 14.37
N HIS A 297 27.93 27.45 13.11
CA HIS A 297 27.29 26.80 11.97
C HIS A 297 27.73 25.32 11.82
N THR A 298 29.03 25.06 11.88
CA THR A 298 29.58 23.70 11.83
C THR A 298 29.04 22.83 12.97
N GLN A 299 28.97 23.36 14.19
CA GLN A 299 28.40 22.66 15.34
C GLN A 299 26.89 22.38 15.16
N ALA A 300 26.13 23.30 14.58
CA ALA A 300 24.71 23.09 14.30
C ALA A 300 24.52 21.98 13.24
N GLN A 301 25.33 21.94 12.19
CA GLN A 301 25.32 20.89 11.18
C GLN A 301 25.69 19.52 11.78
N ALA A 302 26.73 19.47 12.60
CA ALA A 302 27.16 18.25 13.28
C ALA A 302 26.02 17.66 14.15
N ARG A 303 25.38 18.51 15.00
CA ARG A 303 24.22 18.07 15.80
C ARG A 303 23.07 17.55 14.95
N GLN A 304 22.79 18.18 13.81
CA GLN A 304 21.72 17.70 12.90
C GLN A 304 22.07 16.36 12.27
N SER A 305 23.31 16.16 11.83
CA SER A 305 23.79 14.90 11.25
C SER A 305 23.76 13.77 12.27
N GLU A 306 24.31 14.01 13.45
CA GLU A 306 24.34 13.07 14.57
C GLU A 306 22.92 12.63 14.97
N ALA A 307 21.97 13.55 15.09
CA ALA A 307 20.58 13.21 15.39
C ALA A 307 19.95 12.30 14.34
N ARG A 308 20.24 12.52 13.06
CA ARG A 308 19.76 11.66 11.96
C ARG A 308 20.38 10.26 12.00
N GLU A 309 21.64 10.16 12.37
CA GLU A 309 22.35 8.88 12.51
C GLU A 309 21.77 8.08 13.68
N LEU A 310 21.53 8.73 14.81
CA LEU A 310 20.92 8.08 15.98
C LEU A 310 19.50 7.56 15.70
N VAL A 311 18.69 8.28 14.91
CA VAL A 311 17.38 7.78 14.46
C VAL A 311 17.52 6.52 13.60
N ARG A 312 18.54 6.45 12.73
CA ARG A 312 18.81 5.24 11.93
C ARG A 312 19.31 4.11 12.80
N GLU A 313 20.16 4.43 13.78
CA GLU A 313 20.72 3.44 14.72
C GLU A 313 19.63 2.76 15.54
N LEU A 314 18.60 3.49 16.02
CA LEU A 314 17.43 2.88 16.65
C LEU A 314 16.81 1.78 15.78
N GLY A 315 16.72 2.02 14.46
CA GLY A 315 16.23 1.02 13.52
C GLY A 315 17.15 -0.19 13.35
N ILE A 316 18.46 0.00 13.43
CA ILE A 316 19.46 -1.08 13.32
C ILE A 316 19.51 -1.90 14.61
N LEU A 317 19.38 -1.26 15.76
CA LEU A 317 19.42 -1.93 17.06
C LEU A 317 18.21 -2.84 17.30
N TYR A 318 17.04 -2.48 16.77
CA TYR A 318 15.82 -3.27 16.93
C TYR A 318 15.74 -4.41 15.91
N HIS A 319 16.69 -5.32 16.01
CA HIS A 319 16.72 -6.62 15.33
C HIS A 319 17.15 -7.70 16.32
N PRO A 320 16.57 -8.90 16.28
CA PRO A 320 17.01 -9.99 17.16
C PRO A 320 18.40 -10.52 16.79
N TYR A 321 18.82 -10.33 15.55
CA TYR A 321 20.14 -10.71 15.04
C TYR A 321 20.95 -9.46 14.67
N ASP A 322 22.24 -9.47 14.97
CA ASP A 322 23.19 -8.45 14.54
C ASP A 322 23.29 -8.46 12.99
N LEU A 323 23.06 -7.32 12.38
CA LEU A 323 23.03 -7.19 10.91
C LEU A 323 24.41 -7.21 10.25
N GLU A 324 25.50 -7.21 11.05
CA GLU A 324 26.87 -7.28 10.55
C GLU A 324 27.46 -8.67 10.74
N ARG A 325 27.03 -9.41 11.75
CA ARG A 325 27.58 -10.72 12.14
C ARG A 325 26.60 -11.87 11.96
N GLY A 326 25.29 -11.59 11.89
CA GLY A 326 24.26 -12.61 11.80
C GLY A 326 24.00 -13.37 13.10
N GLN A 327 24.62 -12.97 14.21
CA GLN A 327 24.49 -13.62 15.51
C GLN A 327 23.29 -13.09 16.29
N ALA A 328 22.69 -13.92 17.13
CA ALA A 328 21.65 -13.50 18.06
C ALA A 328 22.21 -12.41 18.99
N GLN A 329 21.44 -11.35 19.21
CA GLN A 329 21.81 -10.25 20.08
C GLN A 329 21.28 -10.48 21.50
N PRO A 330 22.16 -10.58 22.52
CA PRO A 330 21.71 -10.58 23.91
C PRO A 330 20.93 -9.31 24.25
N VAL A 331 19.76 -9.47 24.87
CA VAL A 331 18.85 -8.36 25.17
C VAL A 331 19.52 -7.27 26.01
N GLU A 332 20.41 -7.65 26.91
CA GLU A 332 21.18 -6.73 27.76
C GLU A 332 22.12 -5.84 26.94
N GLN A 333 22.75 -6.39 25.89
CA GLN A 333 23.61 -5.61 24.98
C GLN A 333 22.76 -4.62 24.16
N VAL A 334 21.61 -5.08 23.65
CA VAL A 334 20.67 -4.21 22.94
C VAL A 334 20.19 -3.08 23.85
N ALA A 335 19.85 -3.38 25.11
CA ALA A 335 19.44 -2.39 26.10
C ALA A 335 20.53 -1.33 26.36
N GLN A 336 21.79 -1.77 26.51
CA GLN A 336 22.92 -0.85 26.70
C GLN A 336 23.11 0.08 25.50
N ARG A 337 23.01 -0.45 24.27
CA ARG A 337 23.11 0.33 23.04
C ARG A 337 21.94 1.34 22.91
N PHE A 338 20.71 0.94 23.20
CA PHE A 338 19.57 1.86 23.25
C PHE A 338 19.81 2.99 24.28
N ASN A 339 20.27 2.68 25.45
CA ASN A 339 20.61 3.68 26.48
C ASN A 339 21.70 4.65 25.98
N GLY A 340 22.70 4.17 25.25
CA GLY A 340 23.70 5.01 24.59
C GLY A 340 23.07 6.00 23.62
N VAL A 341 22.19 5.54 22.74
CA VAL A 341 21.47 6.39 21.78
C VAL A 341 20.61 7.45 22.48
N TRP A 342 19.86 7.07 23.52
CA TRP A 342 19.04 8.00 24.28
C TRP A 342 19.87 9.04 25.03
N THR A 343 21.00 8.65 25.57
CA THR A 343 21.94 9.59 26.22
C THR A 343 22.48 10.61 25.22
N GLN A 344 22.84 10.19 24.01
CA GLN A 344 23.33 11.10 22.95
C GLN A 344 22.23 12.03 22.45
N LEU A 345 21.01 11.52 22.22
CA LEU A 345 19.86 12.35 21.87
C LEU A 345 19.54 13.38 22.96
N GLY A 346 19.67 13.02 24.24
CA GLY A 346 19.53 13.93 25.36
C GLY A 346 20.58 15.05 25.36
N ARG A 347 21.85 14.74 25.08
CA ARG A 347 22.92 15.74 24.92
C ARG A 347 22.64 16.70 23.76
N ILE A 348 22.20 16.18 22.61
CA ILE A 348 21.83 17.01 21.47
C ILE A 348 20.67 17.93 21.84
N ALA A 349 19.63 17.39 22.51
CA ALA A 349 18.47 18.16 22.94
C ALA A 349 18.83 19.29 23.90
N GLN A 350 19.77 19.07 24.81
CA GLN A 350 20.30 20.07 25.75
C GLN A 350 21.17 21.11 25.01
N ALA A 351 22.16 20.66 24.24
CA ALA A 351 23.07 21.55 23.51
C ALA A 351 22.35 22.43 22.47
N ALA A 352 21.30 21.91 21.86
CA ALA A 352 20.46 22.63 20.93
C ALA A 352 19.33 23.42 21.62
N ASN A 353 19.20 23.37 22.93
CA ASN A 353 18.12 23.98 23.71
C ASN A 353 16.73 23.70 23.08
N LEU A 354 16.44 22.42 22.82
CA LEU A 354 15.17 22.05 22.19
C LEU A 354 13.98 22.42 23.07
N PRO A 355 12.83 22.83 22.47
CA PRO A 355 11.62 23.18 23.20
C PRO A 355 11.14 22.04 24.12
N THR A 356 10.45 22.37 25.20
CA THR A 356 9.89 21.38 26.16
C THR A 356 9.09 20.28 25.48
N ARG A 357 8.21 20.64 24.53
CA ARG A 357 7.42 19.67 23.76
C ARG A 357 8.29 18.68 22.95
N ALA A 358 9.44 19.11 22.43
CA ALA A 358 10.37 18.23 21.75
C ALA A 358 11.03 17.25 22.73
N ARG A 359 11.43 17.73 23.90
CA ARG A 359 12.00 16.88 24.98
C ARG A 359 10.99 15.86 25.50
N GLU A 360 9.72 16.24 25.65
CA GLU A 360 8.62 15.34 26.03
C GLU A 360 8.42 14.22 24.99
N ARG A 361 8.52 14.54 23.68
CA ARG A 361 8.46 13.53 22.61
C ARG A 361 9.63 12.55 22.66
N LEU A 362 10.85 13.04 22.91
CA LEU A 362 12.00 12.16 23.10
C LEU A 362 11.80 11.23 24.30
N ALA A 363 11.32 11.76 25.43
CA ALA A 363 11.02 10.95 26.60
C ALA A 363 9.90 9.94 26.35
N LYS A 364 8.89 10.28 25.54
CA LYS A 364 7.84 9.34 25.13
C LYS A 364 8.43 8.21 24.29
N ALA A 365 9.25 8.53 23.27
CA ALA A 365 9.89 7.53 22.43
C ALA A 365 10.85 6.63 23.23
N GLN A 366 11.58 7.19 24.20
CA GLN A 366 12.47 6.43 25.08
C GLN A 366 11.72 5.37 25.90
N ARG A 367 10.50 5.65 26.35
CA ARG A 367 9.68 4.69 27.12
C ARG A 367 9.35 3.42 26.33
N LEU A 368 9.32 3.48 24.99
CA LEU A 368 9.09 2.30 24.15
C LEU A 368 10.21 1.28 24.25
N THR A 369 11.39 1.67 24.72
CA THR A 369 12.57 0.76 24.78
C THR A 369 12.26 -0.51 25.55
N THR A 370 11.54 -0.43 26.67
CA THR A 370 11.19 -1.61 27.48
C THR A 370 10.36 -2.61 26.67
N GLN A 371 9.37 -2.14 25.92
CA GLN A 371 8.50 -2.99 25.10
C GLN A 371 9.24 -3.52 23.87
N LEU A 372 10.12 -2.72 23.24
CA LEU A 372 10.98 -3.19 22.16
C LEU A 372 11.88 -4.33 22.61
N LEU A 373 12.48 -4.23 23.81
CA LEU A 373 13.29 -5.29 24.40
C LEU A 373 12.45 -6.52 24.75
N ALA A 374 11.25 -6.33 25.31
CA ALA A 374 10.32 -7.41 25.59
C ALA A 374 9.92 -8.17 24.30
N THR A 375 9.77 -7.48 23.17
CA THR A 375 9.49 -8.11 21.87
C THR A 375 10.66 -8.97 21.38
N ILE A 376 11.91 -8.55 21.57
CA ILE A 376 13.09 -9.38 21.26
C ILE A 376 13.11 -10.64 22.15
N THR A 377 12.84 -10.48 23.45
CA THR A 377 12.74 -11.60 24.39
C THR A 377 11.63 -12.57 23.99
N PHE A 378 10.45 -12.05 23.66
CA PHE A 378 9.31 -12.86 23.19
C PHE A 378 9.66 -13.64 21.91
N PHE A 379 10.33 -13.01 20.96
CA PHE A 379 10.78 -13.67 19.75
C PHE A 379 11.65 -14.88 20.05
N PHE A 380 12.69 -14.72 20.86
CA PHE A 380 13.59 -15.84 21.20
C PHE A 380 12.89 -16.93 22.02
N ALA A 381 12.02 -16.56 22.96
CA ALA A 381 11.24 -17.53 23.71
C ALA A 381 10.31 -18.36 22.81
N THR A 382 9.64 -17.73 21.86
CA THR A 382 8.77 -18.38 20.89
C THR A 382 9.57 -19.28 19.95
N LEU A 383 10.73 -18.80 19.49
CA LEU A 383 11.64 -19.57 18.65
C LEU A 383 12.14 -20.83 19.39
N GLN A 384 12.60 -20.67 20.62
CA GLN A 384 13.08 -21.78 21.44
C GLN A 384 11.98 -22.83 21.63
N TRP A 385 10.77 -22.41 22.01
CA TRP A 385 9.64 -23.33 22.17
C TRP A 385 9.34 -24.13 20.88
N GLN A 386 9.38 -23.50 19.71
CA GLN A 386 9.15 -24.17 18.43
C GLN A 386 10.25 -25.18 18.08
N ILE A 387 11.51 -24.84 18.34
CA ILE A 387 12.64 -25.73 18.06
C ILE A 387 12.65 -26.91 19.01
N GLU A 388 12.40 -26.71 20.30
CA GLU A 388 12.27 -27.78 21.29
C GLU A 388 11.15 -28.78 20.92
N ALA A 389 10.02 -28.29 20.39
CA ALA A 389 8.92 -29.14 19.93
C ALA A 389 9.28 -30.06 18.75
N LEU A 390 10.36 -29.78 18.02
CA LEU A 390 10.86 -30.64 16.95
C LEU A 390 11.68 -31.84 17.47
N ALA A 391 12.11 -31.81 18.73
CA ALA A 391 12.92 -32.86 19.38
C ALA A 391 14.14 -33.29 18.54
N LEU A 392 14.89 -32.34 18.00
CA LEU A 392 16.01 -32.56 17.08
C LEU A 392 17.26 -33.00 17.84
N PRO A 393 18.20 -33.73 17.17
CA PRO A 393 19.56 -33.88 17.66
C PRO A 393 20.23 -32.52 17.87
N PRO A 394 21.13 -32.38 18.91
CA PRO A 394 21.73 -31.10 19.27
C PRO A 394 22.47 -30.37 18.14
N ASP A 395 23.10 -31.12 17.22
CA ASP A 395 23.82 -30.53 16.09
C ASP A 395 22.86 -29.93 15.04
N LEU A 396 21.70 -30.56 14.81
CA LEU A 396 20.68 -30.02 13.93
C LEU A 396 19.99 -28.83 14.57
N GLU A 397 19.68 -28.89 15.85
CA GLU A 397 19.13 -27.79 16.61
C GLU A 397 20.04 -26.54 16.52
N ARG A 398 21.33 -26.72 16.78
CA ARG A 398 22.33 -25.67 16.68
C ARG A 398 22.41 -25.08 15.27
N ALA A 399 22.42 -25.94 14.24
CA ALA A 399 22.44 -25.51 12.85
C ALA A 399 21.22 -24.67 12.48
N LEU A 400 20.02 -25.00 12.99
CA LEU A 400 18.84 -24.19 12.79
C LEU A 400 18.95 -22.84 13.49
N VAL A 401 19.28 -22.85 14.79
CA VAL A 401 19.23 -21.64 15.64
C VAL A 401 20.35 -20.65 15.30
N GLU A 402 21.58 -21.16 15.05
CA GLU A 402 22.75 -20.30 14.86
C GLU A 402 23.03 -19.95 13.38
N GLN A 403 22.49 -20.70 12.42
CA GLN A 403 22.83 -20.53 11.01
C GLN A 403 21.61 -20.36 10.11
N LEU A 404 20.68 -21.32 10.06
CA LEU A 404 19.60 -21.31 9.08
C LEU A 404 18.58 -20.18 9.36
N ILE A 405 18.08 -20.06 10.59
CA ILE A 405 17.10 -19.04 10.95
C ILE A 405 17.69 -17.62 10.81
N PRO A 406 18.90 -17.32 11.34
CA PRO A 406 19.54 -16.02 11.12
C PRO A 406 19.75 -15.70 9.64
N ALA A 407 20.19 -16.67 8.83
CA ALA A 407 20.41 -16.48 7.40
C ALA A 407 19.09 -16.09 6.68
N LEU A 408 18.01 -16.83 6.95
CA LEU A 408 16.70 -16.53 6.40
C LEU A 408 16.16 -15.18 6.89
N TYR A 409 16.36 -14.84 8.16
CA TYR A 409 16.02 -13.53 8.70
C TYR A 409 16.74 -12.39 7.96
N LEU A 410 18.06 -12.53 7.73
CA LEU A 410 18.85 -11.54 6.98
C LEU A 410 18.35 -11.39 5.54
N GLU A 411 17.93 -12.47 4.88
CA GLU A 411 17.30 -12.42 3.56
C GLU A 411 15.99 -11.60 3.60
N ARG A 412 15.15 -11.77 4.64
CA ARG A 412 13.91 -10.97 4.82
C ARG A 412 14.24 -9.48 5.00
N VAL A 413 15.26 -9.16 5.81
CA VAL A 413 15.72 -7.77 5.99
C VAL A 413 16.29 -7.21 4.69
N ALA A 414 17.10 -7.99 3.96
CA ALA A 414 17.64 -7.59 2.66
C ALA A 414 16.55 -7.31 1.63
N ALA A 415 15.51 -8.16 1.55
CA ALA A 415 14.39 -7.97 0.64
C ALA A 415 13.61 -6.67 0.89
N ARG A 416 13.52 -6.23 2.15
CA ARG A 416 12.86 -4.98 2.56
C ARG A 416 13.76 -3.74 2.42
N SER A 417 15.07 -3.92 2.21
CA SER A 417 16.02 -2.81 2.08
C SER A 417 15.85 -2.08 0.74
N THR A 418 15.65 -0.76 0.80
CA THR A 418 15.55 0.09 -0.40
C THR A 418 16.90 0.44 -1.03
N ARG A 419 18.00 0.35 -0.25
CA ARG A 419 19.36 0.66 -0.69
C ARG A 419 20.08 -0.58 -1.19
N ALA A 420 20.80 -0.45 -2.29
CA ALA A 420 21.50 -1.58 -2.92
C ALA A 420 22.64 -2.12 -2.06
N GLU A 421 23.46 -1.25 -1.47
CA GLU A 421 24.64 -1.64 -0.69
C GLU A 421 24.27 -2.44 0.58
N PRO A 422 23.38 -1.99 1.50
CA PRO A 422 22.97 -2.82 2.63
C PRO A 422 22.30 -4.12 2.20
N ARG A 423 21.52 -4.11 1.13
CA ARG A 423 20.89 -5.32 0.58
C ARG A 423 21.92 -6.36 0.16
N HIS A 424 22.95 -5.92 -0.55
CA HIS A 424 24.02 -6.81 -1.01
C HIS A 424 24.80 -7.38 0.16
N ARG A 425 25.18 -6.55 1.15
CA ARG A 425 25.90 -6.97 2.35
C ARG A 425 25.12 -8.01 3.16
N LEU A 426 23.83 -7.78 3.39
CA LEU A 426 22.97 -8.70 4.13
C LEU A 426 22.82 -10.04 3.41
N ARG A 427 22.67 -10.05 2.09
CA ARG A 427 22.65 -11.28 1.30
C ARG A 427 23.97 -12.03 1.34
N ALA A 428 25.09 -11.33 1.24
CA ALA A 428 26.41 -11.95 1.36
C ALA A 428 26.58 -12.63 2.73
N LEU A 429 26.17 -11.96 3.81
CA LEU A 429 26.19 -12.53 5.16
C LEU A 429 25.25 -13.74 5.29
N SER A 430 24.04 -13.67 4.75
CA SER A 430 23.13 -14.82 4.70
C SER A 430 23.75 -16.00 3.98
N HIS A 431 24.35 -15.79 2.80
CA HIS A 431 25.06 -16.84 2.05
C HIS A 431 26.21 -17.44 2.86
N GLN A 432 26.97 -16.60 3.56
CA GLN A 432 28.06 -17.06 4.42
C GLN A 432 27.57 -17.99 5.55
N LEU A 433 26.44 -17.68 6.17
CA LEU A 433 25.83 -18.53 7.20
C LEU A 433 25.27 -19.84 6.62
N LEU A 434 24.80 -19.84 5.38
CA LEU A 434 24.27 -21.04 4.71
C LEU A 434 25.36 -21.95 4.13
N GLU A 435 26.56 -21.44 3.90
CA GLU A 435 27.63 -22.20 3.26
C GLU A 435 27.98 -23.50 4.02
N PRO A 436 28.19 -23.49 5.37
CA PRO A 436 28.47 -24.72 6.12
C PRO A 436 27.33 -25.75 6.01
N LEU A 437 26.08 -25.30 5.93
CA LEU A 437 24.89 -26.17 5.85
C LEU A 437 24.77 -26.91 4.52
N ARG A 438 25.48 -26.46 3.47
CA ARG A 438 25.47 -27.04 2.12
C ARG A 438 26.53 -28.11 1.91
N HIS A 439 27.51 -28.24 2.80
CA HIS A 439 28.52 -29.28 2.70
C HIS A 439 27.89 -30.66 2.84
N GLY A 440 28.34 -31.60 2.02
CA GLY A 440 27.77 -32.95 1.96
C GLY A 440 27.87 -33.78 3.23
N ASP A 441 28.79 -33.45 4.12
CA ASP A 441 29.01 -34.07 5.42
C ASP A 441 28.19 -33.44 6.56
N HIS A 442 27.48 -32.31 6.27
CA HIS A 442 26.67 -31.66 7.28
C HIS A 442 25.42 -32.51 7.63
N PRO A 443 25.04 -32.65 8.92
CA PRO A 443 23.88 -33.45 9.35
C PRO A 443 22.55 -33.13 8.62
N LEU A 444 22.34 -31.88 8.24
CA LEU A 444 21.15 -31.48 7.43
C LEU A 444 21.12 -32.15 6.04
N GLN A 445 22.28 -32.42 5.43
CA GLN A 445 22.37 -33.07 4.11
C GLN A 445 22.15 -34.59 4.20
N ALA A 446 22.36 -35.18 5.37
CA ALA A 446 22.07 -36.59 5.63
C ALA A 446 20.58 -36.88 5.80
N LEU A 447 19.73 -35.85 6.00
CA LEU A 447 18.30 -36.01 6.16
C LEU A 447 17.61 -36.31 4.83
N PRO A 448 16.50 -37.09 4.86
CA PRO A 448 15.60 -37.22 3.72
C PRO A 448 15.14 -35.83 3.19
N SER A 449 14.99 -35.70 1.88
CA SER A 449 14.62 -34.42 1.26
C SER A 449 13.33 -33.81 1.83
N ALA A 450 12.34 -34.62 2.17
CA ALA A 450 11.07 -34.17 2.76
C ALA A 450 11.26 -33.59 4.17
N GLU A 451 12.11 -34.21 4.98
CA GLU A 451 12.41 -33.77 6.35
C GLU A 451 13.24 -32.46 6.32
N ARG A 452 14.24 -32.39 5.44
CA ARG A 452 15.01 -31.17 5.22
C ARG A 452 14.11 -30.02 4.78
N ALA A 453 13.22 -30.23 3.81
CA ALA A 453 12.27 -29.22 3.37
C ALA A 453 11.33 -28.76 4.50
N ARG A 454 10.91 -29.68 5.38
CA ARG A 454 10.13 -29.34 6.58
C ARG A 454 10.92 -28.44 7.54
N LEU A 455 12.19 -28.77 7.81
CA LEU A 455 13.03 -27.95 8.69
C LEU A 455 13.31 -26.56 8.09
N GLU A 456 13.55 -26.47 6.78
CA GLU A 456 13.70 -25.21 6.06
C GLU A 456 12.41 -24.37 6.14
N GLN A 457 11.25 -24.99 6.03
CA GLN A 457 9.95 -24.32 6.20
C GLN A 457 9.80 -23.77 7.63
N VAL A 458 10.04 -24.59 8.66
CA VAL A 458 9.95 -24.15 10.06
C VAL A 458 10.93 -23.02 10.34
N ALA A 459 12.17 -23.11 9.85
CA ALA A 459 13.16 -22.04 9.99
C ALA A 459 12.69 -20.74 9.30
N GLY A 460 12.05 -20.85 8.14
CA GLY A 460 11.44 -19.72 7.45
C GLY A 460 10.32 -19.08 8.26
N GLU A 461 9.44 -19.88 8.83
CA GLU A 461 8.34 -19.42 9.71
C GLU A 461 8.90 -18.73 10.95
N CYS A 462 9.94 -19.26 11.58
CA CYS A 462 10.65 -18.62 12.69
C CYS A 462 11.24 -17.27 12.28
N ALA A 463 11.92 -17.19 11.14
CA ALA A 463 12.51 -15.95 10.64
C ALA A 463 11.45 -14.86 10.34
N ASP A 464 10.25 -15.25 9.94
CA ASP A 464 9.16 -14.36 9.62
C ASP A 464 8.39 -13.85 10.86
N ARG A 465 8.56 -14.43 12.05
CA ARG A 465 7.84 -14.04 13.28
C ARG A 465 8.20 -12.66 13.82
N PHE A 466 9.42 -12.19 13.62
CA PHE A 466 9.83 -10.90 14.16
C PHE A 466 9.28 -9.75 13.33
N GLN A 467 8.23 -9.12 13.83
CA GLN A 467 7.63 -7.95 13.20
C GLN A 467 8.04 -6.67 13.93
N ARG A 468 8.45 -5.65 13.17
CA ARG A 468 9.03 -4.40 13.68
C ARG A 468 8.10 -3.20 13.54
N SER A 469 7.11 -3.31 12.68
CA SER A 469 6.19 -2.21 12.40
C SER A 469 4.90 -2.71 11.77
N SER A 470 3.86 -1.93 11.90
CA SER A 470 2.56 -2.10 11.23
C SER A 470 2.54 -1.55 9.79
N SER A 471 3.70 -1.31 9.16
CA SER A 471 3.82 -0.67 7.84
C SER A 471 3.00 -1.33 6.72
N GLY A 472 2.68 -2.62 6.83
CA GLY A 472 1.76 -3.32 5.93
C GLY A 472 0.35 -2.72 5.96
N VAL A 473 -0.13 -2.38 7.16
CA VAL A 473 -1.43 -1.72 7.36
C VAL A 473 -1.39 -0.27 6.85
N GLU A 474 -0.30 0.48 7.11
CA GLU A 474 -0.14 1.83 6.56
C GLU A 474 -0.19 1.84 5.03
N GLY A 475 0.45 0.86 4.37
CA GLY A 475 0.37 0.67 2.93
C GLY A 475 -1.06 0.44 2.45
N ARG A 476 -1.85 -0.35 3.19
CA ARG A 476 -3.27 -0.56 2.91
C ARG A 476 -4.09 0.70 3.12
N ASN A 477 -3.88 1.42 4.20
CA ASN A 477 -4.52 2.71 4.47
C ASN A 477 -4.25 3.73 3.36
N GLY A 478 -3.02 3.76 2.82
CA GLY A 478 -2.66 4.57 1.67
C GLY A 478 -3.45 4.20 0.39
N GLN A 479 -3.68 2.91 0.13
CA GLN A 479 -4.52 2.45 -0.99
C GLN A 479 -5.98 2.86 -0.81
N LEU A 480 -6.55 2.69 0.39
CA LEU A 480 -7.91 3.11 0.70
C LEU A 480 -8.08 4.62 0.57
N ALA A 481 -7.08 5.41 0.96
CA ALA A 481 -7.11 6.87 0.85
C ALA A 481 -7.39 7.33 -0.60
N LEU A 482 -6.88 6.64 -1.62
CA LEU A 482 -7.17 6.93 -3.03
C LEU A 482 -8.66 6.80 -3.35
N HIS A 483 -9.32 5.76 -2.83
CA HIS A 483 -10.75 5.56 -2.99
C HIS A 483 -11.57 6.60 -2.22
N HIS A 484 -11.11 7.02 -1.04
CA HIS A 484 -11.77 8.03 -0.22
C HIS A 484 -11.63 9.45 -0.79
N GLN A 485 -10.50 9.81 -1.41
CA GLN A 485 -10.31 11.11 -2.07
C GLN A 485 -11.30 11.33 -3.21
N GLY A 486 -11.67 10.28 -3.92
CA GLY A 486 -12.65 10.33 -5.01
C GLY A 486 -14.12 10.25 -4.56
N ARG A 487 -14.38 9.95 -3.28
CA ARG A 487 -15.72 9.73 -2.72
C ARG A 487 -15.76 10.13 -1.26
N HIS A 488 -16.80 10.81 -0.83
CA HIS A 488 -16.97 11.23 0.57
C HIS A 488 -17.09 10.04 1.54
N ARG A 489 -17.53 8.87 1.06
CA ARG A 489 -17.66 7.64 1.85
C ARG A 489 -17.66 6.43 0.93
N LEU A 490 -16.95 5.37 1.32
CA LEU A 490 -17.16 4.03 0.77
C LEU A 490 -18.30 3.33 1.54
N SER A 491 -19.13 2.57 0.84
CA SER A 491 -20.09 1.67 1.50
C SER A 491 -19.35 0.46 2.06
N ASP A 492 -19.92 -0.17 3.10
CA ASP A 492 -19.39 -1.41 3.68
C ASP A 492 -19.20 -2.50 2.61
N ARG A 493 -20.16 -2.64 1.70
CA ARG A 493 -20.06 -3.54 0.56
C ARG A 493 -18.86 -3.24 -0.32
N LYS A 494 -18.61 -1.96 -0.63
CA LYS A 494 -17.46 -1.55 -1.45
C LYS A 494 -16.15 -1.85 -0.73
N LEU A 495 -16.07 -1.58 0.56
CA LEU A 495 -14.90 -1.88 1.39
C LEU A 495 -14.62 -3.39 1.39
N ALA A 496 -15.64 -4.22 1.65
CA ALA A 496 -15.53 -5.68 1.62
C ALA A 496 -15.10 -6.21 0.24
N ALA A 497 -15.61 -5.63 -0.87
CA ALA A 497 -15.17 -5.98 -2.22
C ALA A 497 -13.70 -5.61 -2.46
N LEU A 498 -13.22 -4.46 -1.94
CA LEU A 498 -11.80 -4.07 -2.02
C LEU A 498 -10.91 -5.01 -1.19
N THR A 499 -11.37 -5.47 -0.04
CA THR A 499 -10.69 -6.50 0.76
C THR A 499 -10.61 -7.82 0.02
N ALA A 500 -11.71 -8.26 -0.63
CA ALA A 500 -11.72 -9.46 -1.46
C ALA A 500 -10.72 -9.38 -2.63
N VAL A 501 -10.68 -8.24 -3.33
CA VAL A 501 -9.70 -7.99 -4.41
C VAL A 501 -8.27 -8.03 -3.86
N HIS A 502 -8.00 -7.43 -2.71
CA HIS A 502 -6.69 -7.45 -2.08
C HIS A 502 -6.24 -8.88 -1.77
N ASN A 503 -7.09 -9.65 -1.11
CA ASN A 503 -6.74 -10.99 -0.64
C ASN A 503 -6.63 -12.02 -1.76
N TYR A 504 -7.53 -11.97 -2.76
CA TYR A 504 -7.72 -13.07 -3.73
C TYR A 504 -7.36 -12.72 -5.18
N HIS A 505 -7.04 -11.46 -5.49
CA HIS A 505 -6.73 -11.07 -6.86
C HIS A 505 -5.37 -10.41 -7.02
N ILE A 506 -4.98 -9.49 -6.11
CA ILE A 506 -3.69 -8.79 -6.21
C ILE A 506 -2.55 -9.76 -5.94
N ARG A 507 -1.60 -9.84 -6.89
CA ARG A 507 -0.45 -10.73 -6.81
C ARG A 507 0.82 -9.96 -6.48
N ARG A 508 1.71 -10.55 -5.68
CA ARG A 508 3.08 -10.06 -5.49
C ARG A 508 3.95 -10.44 -6.69
N ALA A 509 5.21 -10.01 -6.68
CA ALA A 509 6.18 -10.33 -7.74
C ALA A 509 6.44 -11.84 -7.92
N ASP A 510 6.20 -12.64 -6.88
CA ASP A 510 6.27 -14.11 -6.90
C ASP A 510 5.06 -14.78 -7.58
N GLY A 511 4.10 -14.00 -8.05
CA GLY A 511 2.88 -14.47 -8.70
C GLY A 511 1.79 -14.96 -7.75
N THR A 512 1.97 -14.88 -6.42
CA THR A 512 1.00 -15.37 -5.42
C THR A 512 0.10 -14.26 -4.90
N THR A 513 -1.15 -14.60 -4.55
CA THR A 513 -2.08 -13.75 -3.84
C THR A 513 -1.85 -13.81 -2.32
N ALA A 514 -2.41 -12.85 -1.57
CA ALA A 514 -2.34 -12.89 -0.10
C ALA A 514 -3.02 -14.15 0.46
N ALA A 515 -4.13 -14.57 -0.12
CA ALA A 515 -4.82 -15.78 0.30
C ALA A 515 -3.99 -17.05 0.04
N GLU A 516 -3.35 -17.17 -1.14
CA GLU A 516 -2.46 -18.31 -1.45
C GLU A 516 -1.32 -18.43 -0.44
N ARG A 517 -0.72 -17.31 -0.03
CA ARG A 517 0.33 -17.31 1.00
C ARG A 517 -0.20 -17.61 2.40
N PHE A 518 -1.38 -17.08 2.76
CA PHE A 518 -1.97 -17.27 4.08
C PHE A 518 -2.40 -18.73 4.29
N PHE A 519 -3.07 -19.32 3.31
CA PHE A 519 -3.57 -20.69 3.42
C PHE A 519 -2.57 -21.76 2.94
N GLY A 520 -1.47 -21.37 2.30
CA GLY A 520 -0.50 -22.29 1.72
C GLY A 520 -1.04 -23.13 0.56
N ARG A 521 -2.13 -22.69 -0.08
CA ARG A 521 -2.84 -23.40 -1.15
C ARG A 521 -3.25 -22.46 -2.26
N ALA A 522 -3.17 -22.96 -3.50
CA ALA A 522 -3.73 -22.26 -4.65
C ALA A 522 -5.26 -22.25 -4.62
N HIS A 523 -5.84 -21.22 -5.21
CA HIS A 523 -7.29 -21.09 -5.39
C HIS A 523 -7.63 -20.67 -6.82
N GLU A 524 -8.87 -20.85 -7.23
CA GLU A 524 -9.35 -20.36 -8.51
C GLU A 524 -9.31 -18.82 -8.58
N THR A 525 -9.12 -18.30 -9.79
CA THR A 525 -9.03 -16.83 -9.95
C THR A 525 -10.34 -16.16 -9.58
N LEU A 526 -10.26 -15.17 -8.69
CA LEU A 526 -11.43 -14.41 -8.23
C LEU A 526 -12.28 -13.87 -9.38
N PHE A 527 -11.63 -13.22 -10.36
CA PHE A 527 -12.33 -12.68 -11.53
C PHE A 527 -12.99 -13.75 -12.38
N GLY A 528 -12.36 -14.93 -12.55
CA GLY A 528 -12.92 -16.04 -13.31
C GLY A 528 -14.22 -16.59 -12.70
N GLN A 529 -14.24 -16.79 -11.37
CA GLN A 529 -15.44 -17.22 -10.67
C GLN A 529 -16.57 -16.17 -10.70
N VAL A 530 -16.21 -14.91 -10.53
CA VAL A 530 -17.17 -13.79 -10.64
C VAL A 530 -17.77 -13.73 -12.04
N LEU A 531 -16.95 -13.85 -13.09
CA LEU A 531 -17.42 -13.84 -14.48
C LEU A 531 -18.47 -14.94 -14.76
N GLN A 532 -18.31 -16.12 -14.16
CA GLN A 532 -19.28 -17.23 -14.30
C GLN A 532 -20.61 -16.96 -13.62
N ARG A 533 -20.63 -16.17 -12.55
CA ARG A 533 -21.84 -15.94 -11.71
C ARG A 533 -22.57 -14.64 -12.05
N MET A 534 -21.87 -13.71 -12.67
CA MET A 534 -22.45 -12.40 -12.98
C MET A 534 -23.46 -12.49 -14.13
N PRO A 535 -24.58 -11.73 -14.05
CA PRO A 535 -25.52 -11.63 -15.16
C PRO A 535 -24.89 -10.89 -16.35
N LEU A 536 -25.41 -11.16 -17.53
CA LEU A 536 -25.02 -10.44 -18.74
C LEU A 536 -25.30 -8.92 -18.58
N PRO A 537 -24.43 -8.08 -19.14
CA PRO A 537 -24.62 -6.64 -19.05
C PRO A 537 -25.94 -6.21 -19.72
N PRO A 538 -26.58 -5.15 -19.20
CA PRO A 538 -27.85 -4.69 -19.71
C PRO A 538 -27.72 -4.25 -21.18
N ARG A 539 -28.70 -4.58 -22.00
CA ARG A 539 -28.75 -4.14 -23.40
C ARG A 539 -29.03 -2.63 -23.50
N PRO A 540 -28.62 -1.96 -24.58
CA PRO A 540 -28.95 -0.56 -24.81
C PRO A 540 -30.46 -0.34 -24.75
N ALA A 541 -30.91 0.68 -24.01
CA ALA A 541 -32.31 1.06 -24.00
C ALA A 541 -32.70 1.52 -25.41
N ARG A 542 -33.79 0.95 -25.98
CA ARG A 542 -34.36 1.48 -27.19
C ARG A 542 -34.80 2.91 -26.92
N ARG A 543 -34.22 3.91 -27.59
CA ARG A 543 -34.73 5.26 -27.57
C ARG A 543 -36.19 5.23 -28.09
N ARG A 544 -37.16 5.37 -27.18
CA ARG A 544 -38.50 5.77 -27.64
C ARG A 544 -38.34 7.17 -28.24
N PRO A 545 -38.87 7.43 -29.46
CA PRO A 545 -38.90 8.78 -30.00
C PRO A 545 -39.57 9.65 -28.94
N ARG A 546 -38.89 10.69 -28.48
CA ARG A 546 -39.57 11.72 -27.67
C ARG A 546 -40.70 12.30 -28.51
N PRO A 547 -41.94 12.35 -28.01
CA PRO A 547 -42.97 13.12 -28.70
C PRO A 547 -42.42 14.54 -28.88
N PRO A 548 -42.67 15.17 -30.05
CA PRO A 548 -42.24 16.53 -30.26
C PRO A 548 -42.78 17.39 -29.10
N LYS A 549 -41.88 18.17 -28.49
CA LYS A 549 -42.32 19.14 -27.47
C LYS A 549 -43.41 20.00 -28.12
N PRO A 550 -44.59 20.16 -27.46
CA PRO A 550 -45.58 21.08 -27.97
C PRO A 550 -44.92 22.46 -28.13
N PRO A 551 -45.23 23.20 -29.20
CA PRO A 551 -44.67 24.53 -29.39
C PRO A 551 -44.95 25.36 -28.12
N CYS A 552 -43.88 25.94 -27.58
CA CYS A 552 -44.01 26.85 -26.44
C CYS A 552 -44.83 28.06 -26.93
N LEU A 553 -46.10 28.07 -26.60
CA LEU A 553 -46.92 29.24 -26.81
C LEU A 553 -46.39 30.31 -25.82
N MET A 554 -45.64 31.27 -26.37
CA MET A 554 -45.30 32.48 -25.61
C MET A 554 -46.60 33.14 -25.24
N PRO A 555 -46.82 33.51 -23.98
CA PRO A 555 -47.96 34.35 -23.65
C PRO A 555 -47.81 35.69 -24.38
N LEU A 556 -48.80 36.03 -25.20
CA LEU A 556 -48.93 37.38 -25.72
C LEU A 556 -49.05 38.33 -24.52
N ALA A 557 -48.06 39.22 -24.41
CA ALA A 557 -48.11 40.28 -23.43
C ALA A 557 -49.37 41.16 -23.74
N ALA A 558 -50.22 41.28 -22.74
CA ALA A 558 -51.36 42.23 -22.75
C ALA A 558 -50.87 43.63 -22.36
#